data_b5dc740a95c379cc7b86908f2bbe8990
#
_entry.id   b5dc740a95c379cc7b86908f2bbe8990
#
_cell.length_a   1.000
_cell.length_b   1.000
_cell.length_c   1.000
_cell.angle_alpha   90.00
_cell.angle_beta   90.00
_cell.angle_gamma   90.00
#
_symmetry.space_group_name_H-M   'P 1'
#
loop_
_entity.id
_entity.type
_entity.pdbx_description
1 polymer ?
#
loop_
_entity_poly.entity_id
_entity_poly.type
_entity_poly.pdbx_seq_one_letter_code
_entity_poly.pdbx_strand_id
1 'polypeptide(L)'
;MARKRSRPIRPTPPKPTTASAPAEQSPEQEYLWHGLTVTRARQHRLEIQLANCSITDINARAYVLGLFREVTPSGAAAVIDKKLGGIIAEFTQRRMFGGNVGEIFILPASRSLLLTDMILFAGLGTYDSLVRSGGNITQSVAENILRTLIRTHIDDFATVLFGASGEATIAQTLDDLLSGFLRAKLDSDGDQRFRRITLCEFDPERYLKIKHELFRLTSTPLFDNIELNITESSPPPAPASLLQEPSAGAIRAIVRAPDPIYLMARDDAPTEDENSRFQVSLLPPTSKAAILSDTTLVKKSALDTVLARTESLTFDKVADFGNTWAKMVLPESIRLALPLYQDRHLIVVHDATSSRLPWETLHLKKWAPALAGGMSHRYLSDNLSVAKYLEKRRQDSNLNVLLIVDPTETLEGAKAEATRILEVLDRKKHVSVDTIEGSEGTRQTIVKAITSGKYDVLHYAGHAQFNAANRSQSGILCANNQQLTGADLSRLGNLPSLVFFNACESGRLRGNSKPKIKNPKQLRQESIGFAEAFLRGGVANFVGTYWPVGDDSAKTFGSSFYQAIIAGKTLGEAVSSARGEVYGKAELDWADYIHYGDYQFCVKLPMNPQ
;
A
#
# COMPACT_ATOMS: atom_id res chain seq x y z
N MET A 1 -26.38 49.95 84.49
CA MET A 1 -25.70 48.71 84.94
C MET A 1 -26.64 47.55 84.86
N ALA A 2 -26.53 46.68 83.84
CA ALA A 2 -27.21 45.36 83.77
C ALA A 2 -26.43 44.48 82.79
N ARG A 3 -25.75 43.49 83.32
CA ARG A 3 -25.04 42.44 82.56
C ARG A 3 -26.04 41.51 81.90
N LYS A 4 -26.04 41.46 80.57
CA LYS A 4 -26.72 40.39 79.78
C LYS A 4 -25.83 39.15 79.76
N ARG A 5 -26.38 38.06 80.29
CA ARG A 5 -25.81 36.68 80.23
C ARG A 5 -25.95 36.14 78.80
N SER A 6 -24.86 35.77 78.21
CA SER A 6 -24.81 35.03 76.93
C SER A 6 -25.22 33.56 77.13
N ARG A 7 -26.15 33.08 76.31
CA ARG A 7 -26.52 31.64 76.21
C ARG A 7 -25.43 30.89 75.47
N PRO A 8 -25.14 29.65 75.81
CA PRO A 8 -24.20 28.82 75.08
C PRO A 8 -24.81 28.36 73.74
N ILE A 9 -24.03 28.52 72.67
CA ILE A 9 -24.33 28.05 71.35
C ILE A 9 -24.10 26.50 71.28
N ARG A 10 -25.13 25.72 70.94
CA ARG A 10 -24.98 24.30 70.61
C ARG A 10 -24.20 24.14 69.33
N PRO A 11 -23.23 23.24 69.23
CA PRO A 11 -22.56 22.96 67.95
C PRO A 11 -23.50 22.24 66.98
N THR A 12 -23.62 22.76 65.79
CA THR A 12 -24.32 22.15 64.63
C THR A 12 -23.52 20.90 64.21
N PRO A 13 -24.18 19.79 63.87
CA PRO A 13 -23.48 18.63 63.34
C PRO A 13 -22.91 18.94 61.98
N PRO A 14 -21.73 18.43 61.61
CA PRO A 14 -21.13 18.65 60.29
C PRO A 14 -22.03 18.03 59.20
N LYS A 15 -22.24 18.79 58.11
CA LYS A 15 -22.87 18.29 56.86
C LYS A 15 -22.09 17.11 56.36
N PRO A 16 -22.73 16.07 55.84
CA PRO A 16 -22.02 14.96 55.20
C PRO A 16 -21.28 15.51 53.99
N THR A 17 -19.96 15.39 53.98
CA THR A 17 -19.10 15.57 52.82
C THR A 17 -19.50 14.56 51.78
N THR A 18 -20.00 15.06 50.66
CA THR A 18 -20.15 14.23 49.44
C THR A 18 -18.79 13.63 49.12
N ALA A 19 -18.67 12.33 49.24
CA ALA A 19 -17.50 11.61 48.78
C ALA A 19 -17.36 11.86 47.28
N SER A 20 -16.32 12.58 46.90
CA SER A 20 -15.86 12.64 45.51
C SER A 20 -15.54 11.21 45.09
N ALA A 21 -16.05 10.80 43.90
CA ALA A 21 -15.67 9.55 43.28
C ALA A 21 -14.13 9.43 43.25
N PRO A 22 -13.58 8.27 43.56
CA PRO A 22 -12.14 8.10 43.52
C PRO A 22 -11.65 8.41 42.11
N ALA A 23 -10.73 9.35 41.95
CA ALA A 23 -9.98 9.56 40.73
C ALA A 23 -9.35 8.22 40.37
N GLU A 24 -9.44 7.81 39.10
CA GLU A 24 -8.71 6.66 38.56
C GLU A 24 -7.22 6.88 38.86
N GLN A 25 -6.73 6.19 39.87
CA GLN A 25 -5.32 6.22 40.23
C GLN A 25 -4.56 5.37 39.22
N SER A 26 -3.46 5.91 38.71
CA SER A 26 -2.54 5.14 37.88
C SER A 26 -2.01 3.93 38.67
N PRO A 27 -1.62 2.82 38.03
CA PRO A 27 -1.06 1.64 38.71
C PRO A 27 0.11 1.98 39.65
N GLU A 28 0.88 3.02 39.36
CA GLU A 28 1.99 3.49 40.22
C GLU A 28 1.51 4.19 41.50
N GLN A 29 0.38 4.88 41.47
CA GLN A 29 -0.20 5.52 42.66
C GLN A 29 -0.82 4.48 43.60
N GLU A 30 -1.42 3.42 43.06
CA GLU A 30 -1.94 2.31 43.85
C GLU A 30 -0.81 1.56 44.57
N TYR A 31 0.37 1.45 43.95
CA TYR A 31 1.56 0.84 44.51
C TYR A 31 2.11 1.61 45.74
N LEU A 32 2.03 2.94 45.72
CA LEU A 32 2.50 3.82 46.78
C LEU A 32 1.59 3.83 48.02
N TRP A 33 0.29 3.58 47.85
CA TRP A 33 -0.69 3.68 48.95
C TRP A 33 -0.98 2.38 49.66
N HIS A 34 -0.77 1.25 49.02
CA HIS A 34 -1.17 -0.08 49.59
C HIS A 34 0.00 -0.98 50.02
N GLY A 35 1.20 -0.44 50.18
CA GLY A 35 2.38 -1.16 50.68
C GLY A 35 2.38 -2.64 50.29
N LEU A 36 3.31 -3.10 49.49
CA LEU A 36 3.52 -4.50 49.13
C LEU A 36 2.29 -5.32 48.63
N THR A 37 1.25 -4.68 48.15
CA THR A 37 0.30 -5.39 47.32
C THR A 37 0.98 -5.58 45.96
N VAL A 38 1.55 -6.77 45.75
CA VAL A 38 2.01 -7.20 44.43
C VAL A 38 0.78 -7.23 43.55
N THR A 39 0.52 -6.18 42.83
CA THR A 39 -0.41 -6.20 41.69
C THR A 39 0.20 -7.18 40.70
N ARG A 40 -0.31 -8.41 40.68
CA ARG A 40 -0.02 -9.32 39.57
C ARG A 40 -0.40 -8.55 38.31
N ALA A 41 0.58 -8.27 37.46
CA ALA A 41 0.31 -7.80 36.10
C ALA A 41 -0.78 -8.73 35.56
N ARG A 42 -1.88 -8.16 35.05
CA ARG A 42 -2.96 -8.98 34.49
C ARG A 42 -2.33 -9.85 33.41
N GLN A 43 -2.34 -11.15 33.64
CA GLN A 43 -1.84 -12.11 32.67
C GLN A 43 -2.66 -11.95 31.41
N HIS A 44 -1.97 -11.81 30.27
CA HIS A 44 -2.64 -11.80 28.98
C HIS A 44 -3.36 -13.14 28.77
N ARG A 45 -4.63 -13.08 28.35
CA ARG A 45 -5.42 -14.28 28.06
C ARG A 45 -5.41 -14.56 26.58
N LEU A 46 -5.25 -15.82 26.22
CA LEU A 46 -5.32 -16.29 24.84
C LEU A 46 -6.00 -17.66 24.79
N GLU A 47 -6.98 -17.80 23.92
CA GLU A 47 -7.56 -19.07 23.54
C GLU A 47 -6.92 -19.55 22.23
N ILE A 48 -6.40 -20.77 22.21
CA ILE A 48 -6.00 -21.47 20.99
C ILE A 48 -7.00 -22.60 20.76
N GLN A 49 -7.79 -22.48 19.69
CA GLN A 49 -8.75 -23.48 19.28
C GLN A 49 -8.17 -24.33 18.16
N LEU A 50 -8.19 -25.65 18.32
CA LEU A 50 -7.82 -26.60 17.28
C LEU A 50 -9.09 -27.11 16.58
N ALA A 51 -9.07 -27.15 15.25
CA ALA A 51 -10.20 -27.62 14.46
C ALA A 51 -9.74 -28.57 13.36
N ASN A 52 -10.27 -29.81 13.38
CA ASN A 52 -10.02 -30.79 12.31
C ASN A 52 -11.07 -30.60 11.20
N CYS A 53 -10.92 -29.53 10.43
CA CYS A 53 -11.83 -29.17 9.35
C CYS A 53 -11.19 -28.16 8.39
N SER A 54 -11.92 -27.84 7.31
CA SER A 54 -11.53 -26.72 6.44
C SER A 54 -11.67 -25.39 7.19
N ILE A 55 -10.77 -24.45 6.94
CA ILE A 55 -10.86 -23.08 7.47
C ILE A 55 -12.20 -22.41 7.10
N THR A 56 -12.78 -22.80 5.96
CA THR A 56 -14.07 -22.25 5.48
C THR A 56 -15.28 -22.68 6.30
N ASP A 57 -15.11 -23.64 7.19
CA ASP A 57 -16.18 -24.17 8.05
C ASP A 57 -16.18 -23.50 9.44
N ILE A 58 -15.18 -22.67 9.71
CA ILE A 58 -15.00 -21.97 10.98
C ILE A 58 -15.59 -20.55 10.90
N ASN A 59 -16.40 -20.21 11.88
CA ASN A 59 -16.86 -18.84 12.06
C ASN A 59 -15.83 -18.03 12.84
N ALA A 60 -15.10 -17.14 12.14
CA ALA A 60 -14.12 -16.24 12.72
C ALA A 60 -14.23 -14.86 12.06
N ARG A 61 -13.80 -13.82 12.77
CA ARG A 61 -13.83 -12.46 12.22
C ARG A 61 -12.86 -12.24 11.07
N ALA A 62 -11.72 -12.94 11.10
CA ALA A 62 -10.78 -12.93 9.99
C ALA A 62 -10.30 -14.35 9.66
N TYR A 63 -10.08 -14.62 8.37
CA TYR A 63 -9.25 -15.73 7.92
C TYR A 63 -7.87 -15.22 7.59
N VAL A 64 -6.84 -15.94 8.00
CA VAL A 64 -5.44 -15.58 7.76
C VAL A 64 -4.77 -16.65 6.92
N LEU A 65 -4.15 -16.26 5.82
CA LEU A 65 -3.47 -17.13 4.88
C LEU A 65 -2.08 -16.60 4.55
N GLY A 66 -1.09 -17.48 4.58
CA GLY A 66 0.24 -17.21 4.06
C GLY A 66 0.31 -17.53 2.56
N LEU A 67 0.80 -16.62 1.75
CA LEU A 67 1.00 -16.82 0.32
C LEU A 67 2.47 -16.62 -0.06
N PHE A 68 2.98 -17.54 -0.85
CA PHE A 68 4.31 -17.42 -1.40
C PHE A 68 4.34 -16.47 -2.61
N ARG A 69 5.46 -15.82 -2.78
CA ARG A 69 5.73 -15.00 -3.95
C ARG A 69 5.75 -15.87 -5.21
N GLU A 70 5.05 -15.43 -6.25
CA GLU A 70 5.03 -16.06 -7.58
C GLU A 70 4.56 -17.54 -7.58
N VAL A 71 3.73 -17.91 -6.60
CA VAL A 71 3.14 -19.25 -6.50
C VAL A 71 1.63 -19.13 -6.59
N THR A 72 1.02 -20.00 -7.39
CA THR A 72 -0.45 -20.08 -7.45
C THR A 72 -1.03 -20.53 -6.12
N PRO A 73 -2.21 -20.04 -5.72
CA PRO A 73 -2.87 -20.46 -4.49
C PRO A 73 -3.01 -21.98 -4.43
N SER A 74 -2.62 -22.58 -3.30
CA SER A 74 -2.70 -24.01 -3.03
C SER A 74 -3.28 -24.28 -1.65
N GLY A 75 -3.68 -25.51 -1.35
CA GLY A 75 -4.27 -25.89 -0.06
C GLY A 75 -5.47 -25.01 0.32
N ALA A 76 -5.51 -24.49 1.54
CA ALA A 76 -6.60 -23.66 2.04
C ALA A 76 -6.86 -22.41 1.18
N ALA A 77 -5.80 -21.80 0.63
CA ALA A 77 -5.93 -20.64 -0.24
C ALA A 77 -6.66 -21.01 -1.56
N ALA A 78 -6.42 -22.17 -2.12
CA ALA A 78 -7.13 -22.64 -3.32
C ALA A 78 -8.61 -22.94 -3.04
N VAL A 79 -8.94 -23.49 -1.88
CA VAL A 79 -10.34 -23.75 -1.47
C VAL A 79 -11.10 -22.43 -1.33
N ILE A 80 -10.52 -21.45 -0.68
CA ILE A 80 -11.11 -20.11 -0.54
C ILE A 80 -11.19 -19.43 -1.90
N ASP A 81 -10.16 -19.53 -2.74
CA ASP A 81 -10.14 -18.96 -4.09
C ASP A 81 -11.28 -19.50 -4.94
N LYS A 82 -11.54 -20.81 -4.90
CA LYS A 82 -12.65 -21.44 -5.58
C LYS A 82 -14.01 -20.90 -5.10
N LYS A 83 -14.21 -20.75 -3.78
CA LYS A 83 -15.46 -20.17 -3.20
C LYS A 83 -15.63 -18.71 -3.59
N LEU A 84 -14.52 -17.98 -3.73
CA LEU A 84 -14.50 -16.59 -4.18
C LEU A 84 -14.46 -16.49 -5.73
N GLY A 85 -14.50 -17.61 -6.50
CA GLY A 85 -14.51 -17.73 -7.96
C GLY A 85 -13.17 -17.30 -8.59
N GLY A 86 -11.94 -17.51 -7.98
CA GLY A 86 -10.60 -17.28 -8.51
C GLY A 86 -9.98 -15.88 -8.18
N ILE A 87 -10.49 -15.15 -7.16
CA ILE A 87 -10.05 -13.78 -6.81
C ILE A 87 -8.61 -13.74 -6.31
N ILE A 88 -8.20 -14.78 -5.58
CA ILE A 88 -6.83 -14.85 -5.05
C ILE A 88 -5.85 -15.04 -6.21
N ALA A 89 -6.19 -15.91 -7.15
CA ALA A 89 -5.42 -16.10 -8.37
C ALA A 89 -5.35 -14.81 -9.19
N GLU A 90 -6.47 -14.09 -9.34
CA GLU A 90 -6.53 -12.84 -10.10
C GLU A 90 -5.66 -11.74 -9.50
N PHE A 91 -5.79 -11.43 -8.20
CA PHE A 91 -5.00 -10.36 -7.61
C PHE A 91 -3.51 -10.71 -7.50
N THR A 92 -3.17 -11.99 -7.35
CA THR A 92 -1.80 -12.47 -7.40
C THR A 92 -1.22 -12.32 -8.81
N GLN A 93 -1.99 -12.71 -9.84
CA GLN A 93 -1.60 -12.55 -11.23
C GLN A 93 -1.46 -11.08 -11.65
N ARG A 94 -2.36 -10.22 -11.16
CA ARG A 94 -2.29 -8.76 -11.36
C ARG A 94 -1.25 -8.09 -10.48
N ARG A 95 -0.57 -8.83 -9.61
CA ARG A 95 0.44 -8.35 -8.66
C ARG A 95 -0.04 -7.21 -7.75
N MET A 96 -1.32 -7.20 -7.44
CA MET A 96 -1.87 -6.36 -6.38
C MET A 96 -1.34 -6.77 -5.01
N PHE A 97 -0.89 -8.02 -4.90
CA PHE A 97 -0.18 -8.60 -3.80
C PHE A 97 1.03 -9.36 -4.34
N GLY A 98 2.23 -8.92 -3.96
CA GLY A 98 3.49 -9.47 -4.45
C GLY A 98 3.95 -10.72 -3.71
N GLY A 99 3.37 -11.01 -2.54
CA GLY A 99 3.79 -12.09 -1.66
C GLY A 99 5.17 -11.86 -1.02
N ASN A 100 5.64 -10.61 -0.97
CA ASN A 100 6.91 -10.27 -0.32
C ASN A 100 6.83 -10.50 1.19
N VAL A 101 7.96 -10.83 1.82
CA VAL A 101 8.01 -11.07 3.27
C VAL A 101 7.44 -9.88 4.04
N GLY A 102 6.45 -10.16 4.89
CA GLY A 102 5.79 -9.15 5.72
C GLY A 102 4.77 -8.26 5.00
N GLU A 103 4.56 -8.45 3.71
CA GLU A 103 3.48 -7.78 2.98
C GLU A 103 2.12 -8.28 3.48
N ILE A 104 1.21 -7.36 3.79
CA ILE A 104 -0.14 -7.67 4.25
C ILE A 104 -1.15 -7.13 3.26
N PHE A 105 -2.08 -7.98 2.84
CA PHE A 105 -3.21 -7.60 2.00
C PHE A 105 -4.51 -8.05 2.63
N ILE A 106 -5.49 -7.16 2.73
CA ILE A 106 -6.78 -7.44 3.36
C ILE A 106 -7.89 -7.40 2.31
N LEU A 107 -8.62 -8.49 2.20
CA LEU A 107 -9.79 -8.65 1.35
C LEU A 107 -11.04 -8.71 2.21
N PRO A 108 -11.96 -7.74 2.15
CA PRO A 108 -13.27 -7.85 2.78
C PRO A 108 -14.04 -9.06 2.21
N ALA A 109 -14.63 -9.87 3.05
CA ALA A 109 -15.39 -11.04 2.67
C ALA A 109 -16.88 -10.85 3.00
N SER A 110 -17.74 -11.49 2.21
CA SER A 110 -19.17 -11.55 2.49
C SER A 110 -19.48 -12.80 3.30
N ARG A 111 -20.15 -12.64 4.44
CA ARG A 111 -20.59 -13.78 5.28
C ARG A 111 -21.57 -14.72 4.58
N SER A 112 -22.14 -14.32 3.43
CA SER A 112 -22.94 -15.22 2.58
C SER A 112 -22.10 -16.24 1.81
N LEU A 113 -20.80 -15.98 1.63
CA LEU A 113 -19.88 -16.85 0.88
C LEU A 113 -18.90 -17.58 1.81
N LEU A 114 -18.43 -16.89 2.84
CA LEU A 114 -17.46 -17.39 3.81
C LEU A 114 -17.89 -16.95 5.22
N LEU A 115 -17.63 -17.76 6.23
CA LEU A 115 -18.00 -17.47 7.61
C LEU A 115 -17.03 -16.48 8.28
N THR A 116 -16.64 -15.44 7.56
CA THR A 116 -15.69 -14.41 8.01
C THR A 116 -16.04 -13.02 7.49
N ASP A 117 -15.58 -11.98 8.17
CA ASP A 117 -15.74 -10.59 7.73
C ASP A 117 -14.64 -10.15 6.75
N MET A 118 -13.45 -10.79 6.85
CA MET A 118 -12.31 -10.46 6.00
C MET A 118 -11.33 -11.62 5.87
N ILE A 119 -10.51 -11.56 4.83
CA ILE A 119 -9.36 -12.45 4.66
C ILE A 119 -8.10 -11.60 4.67
N LEU A 120 -7.14 -11.97 5.49
CA LEU A 120 -5.83 -11.35 5.54
C LEU A 120 -4.82 -12.29 4.87
N PHE A 121 -4.17 -11.79 3.84
CA PHE A 121 -3.08 -12.48 3.16
C PHE A 121 -1.76 -11.91 3.64
N ALA A 122 -0.84 -12.79 4.01
CA ALA A 122 0.50 -12.43 4.44
C ALA A 122 1.53 -13.00 3.48
N GLY A 123 2.44 -12.17 2.99
CA GLY A 123 3.52 -12.57 2.10
C GLY A 123 4.61 -13.33 2.84
N LEU A 124 4.94 -14.52 2.34
CA LEU A 124 5.98 -15.40 2.88
C LEU A 124 7.33 -15.27 2.15
N GLY A 125 7.39 -14.46 1.08
CA GLY A 125 8.54 -14.41 0.20
C GLY A 125 8.61 -15.62 -0.73
N THR A 126 9.80 -15.93 -1.23
CA THR A 126 10.02 -17.15 -2.03
C THR A 126 10.11 -18.37 -1.12
N TYR A 127 9.71 -19.53 -1.62
CA TYR A 127 9.81 -20.79 -0.89
C TYR A 127 11.24 -21.05 -0.40
N ASP A 128 12.23 -20.83 -1.26
CA ASP A 128 13.64 -21.01 -0.92
C ASP A 128 14.11 -20.08 0.20
N SER A 129 13.63 -18.83 0.23
CA SER A 129 13.99 -17.90 1.30
C SER A 129 13.40 -18.30 2.65
N LEU A 130 12.17 -18.82 2.65
CA LEU A 130 11.53 -19.31 3.87
C LEU A 130 12.30 -20.50 4.46
N VAL A 131 12.64 -21.49 3.63
CA VAL A 131 13.38 -22.70 4.09
C VAL A 131 14.76 -22.33 4.63
N ARG A 132 15.46 -21.37 3.99
CA ARG A 132 16.81 -20.95 4.45
C ARG A 132 16.80 -20.04 5.68
N SER A 133 15.68 -19.44 6.03
CA SER A 133 15.61 -18.43 7.10
C SER A 133 15.66 -19.02 8.52
N GLY A 134 15.52 -20.34 8.68
CA GLY A 134 15.51 -21.00 9.98
C GLY A 134 14.37 -20.53 10.90
N GLY A 135 13.21 -20.16 10.33
CA GLY A 135 12.02 -19.75 11.09
C GLY A 135 11.85 -18.23 11.30
N ASN A 136 12.91 -17.45 11.17
CA ASN A 136 12.84 -15.99 11.39
C ASN A 136 11.80 -15.26 10.51
N ILE A 137 11.62 -15.70 9.27
CA ILE A 137 10.60 -15.13 8.38
C ILE A 137 9.21 -15.44 8.90
N THR A 138 8.93 -16.71 9.25
CA THR A 138 7.63 -17.16 9.76
C THR A 138 7.23 -16.42 11.02
N GLN A 139 8.17 -16.26 11.96
CA GLN A 139 7.96 -15.51 13.20
C GLN A 139 7.64 -14.04 12.93
N SER A 140 8.42 -13.36 12.07
CA SER A 140 8.20 -11.95 11.71
C SER A 140 6.88 -11.73 10.99
N VAL A 141 6.50 -12.64 10.10
CA VAL A 141 5.21 -12.58 9.40
C VAL A 141 4.04 -12.77 10.38
N ALA A 142 4.13 -13.74 11.29
CA ALA A 142 3.13 -13.97 12.32
C ALA A 142 2.96 -12.75 13.24
N GLU A 143 4.06 -12.12 13.63
CA GLU A 143 4.05 -10.88 14.41
C GLU A 143 3.31 -9.75 13.67
N ASN A 144 3.61 -9.52 12.38
CA ASN A 144 2.95 -8.51 11.56
C ASN A 144 1.45 -8.79 11.37
N ILE A 145 1.07 -10.05 11.19
CA ILE A 145 -0.33 -10.47 11.08
C ILE A 145 -1.09 -10.03 12.33
N LEU A 146 -0.64 -10.46 13.51
CA LEU A 146 -1.39 -10.19 14.72
C LEU A 146 -1.38 -8.70 15.10
N ARG A 147 -0.26 -7.98 14.91
CA ARG A 147 -0.23 -6.52 15.07
C ARG A 147 -1.26 -5.82 14.17
N THR A 148 -1.41 -6.28 12.93
CA THR A 148 -2.40 -5.75 11.99
C THR A 148 -3.82 -6.02 12.47
N LEU A 149 -4.12 -7.24 12.91
CA LEU A 149 -5.44 -7.62 13.41
C LEU A 149 -5.84 -6.84 14.67
N ILE A 150 -4.92 -6.67 15.62
CA ILE A 150 -5.14 -5.86 16.83
C ILE A 150 -5.45 -4.40 16.45
N ARG A 151 -4.66 -3.80 15.55
CA ARG A 151 -4.88 -2.42 15.08
C ARG A 151 -6.20 -2.24 14.31
N THR A 152 -6.69 -3.28 13.67
CA THR A 152 -7.99 -3.26 12.96
C THR A 152 -9.16 -3.70 13.85
N HIS A 153 -8.94 -3.84 15.16
CA HIS A 153 -9.94 -4.24 16.16
C HIS A 153 -10.59 -5.60 15.88
N ILE A 154 -9.81 -6.53 15.33
CA ILE A 154 -10.21 -7.92 15.17
C ILE A 154 -9.76 -8.68 16.42
N ASP A 155 -10.70 -9.36 17.05
CA ASP A 155 -10.51 -10.04 18.33
C ASP A 155 -10.33 -11.55 18.20
N ASP A 156 -10.61 -12.13 17.03
CA ASP A 156 -10.37 -13.54 16.73
C ASP A 156 -10.08 -13.76 15.25
N PHE A 157 -9.30 -14.78 14.94
CA PHE A 157 -9.08 -15.22 13.56
C PHE A 157 -8.89 -16.74 13.48
N ALA A 158 -9.16 -17.28 12.28
CA ALA A 158 -8.81 -18.64 11.90
C ALA A 158 -7.65 -18.65 10.91
N THR A 159 -6.76 -19.61 11.03
CA THR A 159 -5.62 -19.81 10.14
C THR A 159 -5.31 -21.28 9.95
N VAL A 160 -4.48 -21.59 8.96
CA VAL A 160 -3.83 -22.88 8.76
C VAL A 160 -2.36 -22.78 9.08
N LEU A 161 -1.70 -23.90 9.31
CA LEU A 161 -0.25 -23.93 9.48
C LEU A 161 0.42 -23.68 8.12
N PHE A 162 0.76 -22.43 7.83
CA PHE A 162 1.43 -22.06 6.59
C PHE A 162 2.96 -22.10 6.73
N GLY A 163 3.64 -22.50 5.66
CA GLY A 163 5.10 -22.67 5.66
C GLY A 163 5.59 -24.06 6.05
N ALA A 164 4.71 -24.94 6.55
CA ALA A 164 5.05 -26.33 6.85
C ALA A 164 4.91 -27.21 5.62
N SER A 165 5.82 -27.09 4.67
CA SER A 165 5.88 -27.93 3.46
C SER A 165 7.31 -28.40 3.22
N GLY A 166 7.48 -29.63 2.81
CA GLY A 166 8.78 -30.22 2.56
C GLY A 166 9.58 -30.52 3.84
N GLU A 167 10.77 -29.94 3.95
CA GLU A 167 11.72 -30.21 5.06
C GLU A 167 11.35 -29.49 6.37
N ALA A 168 10.52 -28.44 6.34
CA ALA A 168 10.10 -27.75 7.55
C ALA A 168 9.16 -28.63 8.38
N THR A 169 9.54 -28.93 9.60
CA THR A 169 8.73 -29.74 10.50
C THR A 169 7.52 -28.98 11.02
N ILE A 170 6.42 -29.69 11.27
CA ILE A 170 5.21 -29.13 11.91
C ILE A 170 5.59 -28.46 13.24
N ALA A 171 6.46 -29.10 14.03
CA ALA A 171 6.92 -28.60 15.31
C ALA A 171 7.58 -27.22 15.20
N GLN A 172 8.56 -27.07 14.30
CA GLN A 172 9.27 -25.81 14.11
C GLN A 172 8.35 -24.71 13.58
N THR A 173 7.53 -25.02 12.58
CA THR A 173 6.62 -24.02 12.00
C THR A 173 5.58 -23.53 13.02
N LEU A 174 5.06 -24.44 13.84
CA LEU A 174 4.10 -24.10 14.90
C LEU A 174 4.74 -23.22 15.98
N ASP A 175 5.95 -23.54 16.40
CA ASP A 175 6.72 -22.75 17.38
C ASP A 175 6.98 -21.35 16.84
N ASP A 176 7.47 -21.21 15.60
CA ASP A 176 7.75 -19.93 14.97
C ASP A 176 6.50 -19.04 14.82
N LEU A 177 5.37 -19.64 14.39
CA LEU A 177 4.10 -18.91 14.26
C LEU A 177 3.59 -18.43 15.62
N LEU A 178 3.56 -19.33 16.61
CA LEU A 178 3.09 -18.99 17.95
C LEU A 178 4.02 -17.96 18.61
N SER A 179 5.32 -18.11 18.49
CA SER A 179 6.30 -17.14 19.00
C SER A 179 6.04 -15.73 18.44
N GLY A 180 5.77 -15.60 17.14
CA GLY A 180 5.44 -14.33 16.50
C GLY A 180 4.10 -13.76 17.01
N PHE A 181 3.06 -14.58 17.06
CA PHE A 181 1.75 -14.15 17.56
C PHE A 181 1.81 -13.71 19.03
N LEU A 182 2.49 -14.48 19.89
CA LEU A 182 2.59 -14.16 21.31
C LEU A 182 3.37 -12.87 21.55
N ARG A 183 4.47 -12.66 20.81
CA ARG A 183 5.21 -11.40 20.88
C ARG A 183 4.33 -10.21 20.51
N ALA A 184 3.59 -10.29 19.41
CA ALA A 184 2.70 -9.22 18.98
C ALA A 184 1.58 -8.96 20.00
N LYS A 185 1.02 -10.03 20.61
CA LYS A 185 -0.01 -9.91 21.64
C LYS A 185 0.52 -9.19 22.89
N LEU A 186 1.68 -9.59 23.39
CA LEU A 186 2.29 -8.98 24.57
C LEU A 186 2.64 -7.50 24.34
N ASP A 187 3.17 -7.16 23.14
CA ASP A 187 3.64 -5.83 22.82
C ASP A 187 2.53 -4.85 22.40
N SER A 188 1.43 -5.36 21.83
CA SER A 188 0.48 -4.49 21.11
C SER A 188 -0.96 -4.58 21.61
N ASP A 189 -1.31 -5.60 22.43
CA ASP A 189 -2.67 -5.82 22.94
C ASP A 189 -2.81 -5.38 24.39
N GLY A 190 -2.45 -4.13 24.71
CA GLY A 190 -2.53 -3.59 26.07
C GLY A 190 -3.94 -3.64 26.66
N ASP A 191 -4.97 -3.46 25.83
CA ASP A 191 -6.38 -3.53 26.22
C ASP A 191 -6.92 -4.97 26.35
N GLN A 192 -6.11 -5.97 26.02
CA GLN A 192 -6.46 -7.41 26.04
C GLN A 192 -7.74 -7.74 25.25
N ARG A 193 -7.91 -7.09 24.12
CA ARG A 193 -9.09 -7.28 23.24
C ARG A 193 -8.99 -8.52 22.38
N PHE A 194 -7.79 -8.89 21.96
CA PHE A 194 -7.57 -10.07 21.14
C PHE A 194 -7.73 -11.34 21.98
N ARG A 195 -8.59 -12.27 21.54
CA ARG A 195 -9.07 -13.38 22.36
C ARG A 195 -8.64 -14.74 21.86
N ARG A 196 -8.77 -15.01 20.52
CA ARG A 196 -8.71 -16.37 20.03
C ARG A 196 -7.98 -16.51 18.69
N ILE A 197 -7.18 -17.58 18.61
CA ILE A 197 -6.59 -18.10 17.38
C ILE A 197 -7.17 -19.48 17.12
N THR A 198 -7.79 -19.72 15.97
CA THR A 198 -8.26 -21.04 15.55
C THR A 198 -7.29 -21.60 14.52
N LEU A 199 -6.64 -22.71 14.85
CA LEU A 199 -5.76 -23.46 13.95
C LEU A 199 -6.56 -24.57 13.28
N CYS A 200 -6.72 -24.47 11.96
CA CYS A 200 -7.46 -25.42 11.15
C CYS A 200 -6.49 -26.36 10.44
N GLU A 201 -6.76 -27.65 10.50
CA GLU A 201 -6.07 -28.66 9.71
C GLU A 201 -7.08 -29.70 9.26
N PHE A 202 -7.16 -29.90 7.95
CA PHE A 202 -8.11 -30.82 7.36
C PHE A 202 -7.67 -32.28 7.43
N ASP A 203 -6.35 -32.53 7.28
CA ASP A 203 -5.77 -33.86 7.36
C ASP A 203 -5.74 -34.36 8.82
N PRO A 204 -6.43 -35.47 9.16
CA PRO A 204 -6.49 -35.96 10.53
C PRO A 204 -5.13 -36.36 11.10
N GLU A 205 -4.20 -36.89 10.30
CA GLU A 205 -2.87 -37.26 10.77
C GLU A 205 -2.03 -36.03 11.10
N ARG A 206 -2.09 -35.02 10.25
CA ARG A 206 -1.42 -33.71 10.50
C ARG A 206 -2.05 -33.01 11.69
N TYR A 207 -3.37 -33.06 11.82
CA TYR A 207 -4.08 -32.50 12.98
C TYR A 207 -3.58 -33.11 14.29
N LEU A 208 -3.45 -34.44 14.38
CA LEU A 208 -2.94 -35.10 15.57
C LEU A 208 -1.48 -34.69 15.89
N LYS A 209 -0.64 -34.52 14.84
CA LYS A 209 0.73 -34.02 15.01
C LYS A 209 0.74 -32.57 15.54
N ILE A 210 -0.07 -31.69 14.98
CA ILE A 210 -0.21 -30.29 15.43
C ILE A 210 -0.70 -30.25 16.88
N LYS A 211 -1.71 -31.05 17.21
CA LYS A 211 -2.23 -31.19 18.60
C LYS A 211 -1.13 -31.63 19.57
N HIS A 212 -0.38 -32.68 19.24
CA HIS A 212 0.71 -33.16 20.06
C HIS A 212 1.79 -32.07 20.28
N GLU A 213 2.20 -31.42 19.24
CA GLU A 213 3.22 -30.36 19.31
C GLU A 213 2.73 -29.12 20.08
N LEU A 214 1.47 -28.75 19.93
CA LEU A 214 0.89 -27.65 20.70
C LEU A 214 0.94 -27.97 22.21
N PHE A 215 0.54 -29.19 22.62
CA PHE A 215 0.64 -29.60 24.02
C PHE A 215 2.08 -29.66 24.52
N ARG A 216 3.04 -30.08 23.68
CA ARG A 216 4.47 -30.01 24.02
C ARG A 216 4.92 -28.59 24.29
N LEU A 217 4.51 -27.61 23.44
CA LEU A 217 4.86 -26.21 23.59
C LEU A 217 4.28 -25.56 24.85
N THR A 218 3.16 -26.04 25.39
CA THR A 218 2.62 -25.52 26.66
C THR A 218 3.54 -25.76 27.86
N SER A 219 4.46 -26.71 27.75
CA SER A 219 5.46 -27.01 28.78
C SER A 219 6.76 -26.21 28.59
N THR A 220 6.81 -25.32 27.62
CA THR A 220 7.96 -24.45 27.36
C THR A 220 7.74 -23.03 27.89
N PRO A 221 8.79 -22.21 28.10
CA PRO A 221 8.65 -20.83 28.56
C PRO A 221 7.85 -19.93 27.64
N LEU A 222 7.48 -20.40 26.46
CA LEU A 222 6.76 -19.62 25.43
C LEU A 222 5.48 -18.96 25.96
N PHE A 223 4.79 -19.63 26.90
CA PHE A 223 3.50 -19.19 27.46
C PHE A 223 3.58 -18.66 28.89
N ASP A 224 4.76 -18.45 29.46
CA ASP A 224 4.93 -18.10 30.89
C ASP A 224 4.16 -16.83 31.30
N ASN A 225 3.96 -15.89 30.36
CA ASN A 225 3.27 -14.62 30.61
C ASN A 225 1.82 -14.59 30.09
N ILE A 226 1.27 -15.74 29.70
CA ILE A 226 -0.04 -15.84 29.07
C ILE A 226 -0.88 -16.92 29.75
N GLU A 227 -2.08 -16.56 30.17
CA GLU A 227 -3.10 -17.53 30.60
C GLU A 227 -3.68 -18.18 29.32
N LEU A 228 -3.16 -19.37 28.99
CA LEU A 228 -3.53 -20.11 27.80
C LEU A 228 -4.71 -21.04 28.05
N ASN A 229 -5.73 -20.96 27.20
CA ASN A 229 -6.82 -21.92 27.12
C ASN A 229 -6.77 -22.65 25.77
N ILE A 230 -6.69 -23.98 25.78
CA ILE A 230 -6.71 -24.79 24.56
C ILE A 230 -8.07 -25.49 24.46
N THR A 231 -8.77 -25.30 23.36
CA THR A 231 -10.05 -25.90 23.07
C THR A 231 -10.02 -26.66 21.74
N GLU A 232 -10.86 -27.65 21.59
CA GLU A 232 -11.05 -28.38 20.34
C GLU A 232 -12.44 -28.07 19.79
N SER A 233 -12.50 -27.77 18.49
CA SER A 233 -13.75 -27.57 17.77
C SER A 233 -14.03 -28.75 16.87
N SER A 234 -15.21 -29.33 17.00
CA SER A 234 -15.73 -30.33 16.08
C SER A 234 -16.88 -29.66 15.31
N PRO A 235 -16.62 -29.09 14.13
CA PRO A 235 -17.71 -28.59 13.31
C PRO A 235 -18.65 -29.75 12.91
N PRO A 236 -19.92 -29.49 12.61
CA PRO A 236 -20.82 -30.52 12.12
C PRO A 236 -20.24 -31.16 10.85
N PRO A 237 -20.38 -32.48 10.66
CA PRO A 237 -19.80 -33.16 9.51
C PRO A 237 -20.33 -32.57 8.21
N ALA A 238 -19.44 -32.03 7.40
CA ALA A 238 -19.75 -31.53 6.07
C ALA A 238 -20.20 -32.70 5.17
N PRO A 239 -21.16 -32.50 4.29
CA PRO A 239 -21.55 -33.57 3.36
C PRO A 239 -20.34 -34.00 2.50
N ALA A 240 -20.09 -35.29 2.46
CA ALA A 240 -18.90 -35.93 1.92
C ALA A 240 -18.59 -35.64 0.43
N SER A 241 -19.46 -34.96 -0.29
CA SER A 241 -19.31 -34.67 -1.73
C SER A 241 -18.47 -33.43 -2.08
N LEU A 242 -18.02 -32.65 -1.09
CA LEU A 242 -17.25 -31.40 -1.32
C LEU A 242 -15.75 -31.50 -0.94
N LEU A 243 -15.28 -32.67 -0.55
CA LEU A 243 -14.04 -32.85 0.20
C LEU A 243 -12.85 -33.40 -0.59
N GLN A 244 -12.80 -33.23 -1.90
CA GLN A 244 -11.51 -33.35 -2.59
C GLN A 244 -10.81 -31.99 -2.55
N GLU A 245 -10.04 -31.76 -1.48
CA GLU A 245 -8.97 -30.76 -1.57
C GLU A 245 -8.06 -31.18 -2.73
N PRO A 246 -7.73 -30.27 -3.67
CA PRO A 246 -6.72 -30.59 -4.64
C PRO A 246 -5.45 -30.94 -3.86
N SER A 247 -5.02 -32.20 -3.93
CA SER A 247 -3.73 -32.66 -3.42
C SER A 247 -2.71 -31.59 -3.70
N ALA A 248 -1.77 -31.34 -2.79
CA ALA A 248 -0.70 -30.34 -2.95
C ALA A 248 -0.07 -30.49 -4.34
N GLY A 249 -0.76 -29.93 -5.32
CA GLY A 249 -0.38 -29.99 -6.73
C GLY A 249 0.96 -29.29 -6.86
N ALA A 250 1.82 -29.84 -7.68
CA ALA A 250 3.14 -29.31 -7.95
C ALA A 250 3.08 -27.77 -8.01
N ILE A 251 3.90 -27.11 -7.20
CA ILE A 251 4.05 -25.66 -7.18
C ILE A 251 4.31 -25.20 -8.62
N ARG A 252 3.32 -24.56 -9.24
CA ARG A 252 3.46 -24.02 -10.59
C ARG A 252 4.00 -22.61 -10.47
N ALA A 253 5.25 -22.43 -10.89
CA ALA A 253 5.83 -21.12 -11.03
C ALA A 253 5.06 -20.29 -12.07
N ILE A 254 4.71 -19.07 -11.73
CA ILE A 254 4.17 -18.09 -12.70
C ILE A 254 5.32 -17.67 -13.62
N VAL A 255 5.06 -17.54 -14.91
CA VAL A 255 6.07 -17.07 -15.88
C VAL A 255 6.62 -15.72 -15.42
N ARG A 256 7.93 -15.68 -15.19
CA ARG A 256 8.62 -14.57 -14.51
C ARG A 256 8.99 -13.49 -15.51
N ALA A 257 8.48 -12.27 -15.29
CA ALA A 257 9.08 -11.08 -15.89
C ALA A 257 10.48 -10.82 -15.29
N PRO A 258 11.42 -10.19 -16.04
CA PRO A 258 12.73 -9.87 -15.51
C PRO A 258 12.66 -9.09 -14.20
N ASP A 259 13.45 -9.48 -13.19
CA ASP A 259 13.46 -8.77 -11.91
C ASP A 259 13.91 -7.32 -12.09
N PRO A 260 13.24 -6.38 -11.43
CA PRO A 260 13.62 -4.97 -11.47
C PRO A 260 14.89 -4.71 -10.68
N ILE A 261 15.49 -3.56 -10.90
CA ILE A 261 16.55 -3.02 -10.06
C ILE A 261 15.96 -1.93 -9.15
N TYR A 262 16.38 -1.90 -7.90
CA TYR A 262 15.94 -0.88 -6.95
C TYR A 262 17.05 0.11 -6.67
N LEU A 263 16.72 1.40 -6.78
CA LEU A 263 17.57 2.51 -6.35
C LEU A 263 16.86 3.22 -5.19
N MET A 264 17.39 3.05 -3.99
CA MET A 264 16.88 3.74 -2.82
C MET A 264 17.65 5.04 -2.60
N ALA A 265 16.97 6.16 -2.46
CA ALA A 265 17.56 7.46 -2.21
C ALA A 265 16.83 8.17 -1.05
N ARG A 266 17.58 8.56 -0.03
CA ARG A 266 17.08 9.27 1.16
C ARG A 266 17.96 10.46 1.47
N ASP A 267 17.37 11.54 1.95
CA ASP A 267 18.11 12.67 2.53
C ASP A 267 18.09 12.56 4.05
N ASP A 268 19.19 12.10 4.63
CA ASP A 268 19.33 11.91 6.08
C ASP A 268 19.82 13.18 6.80
N ALA A 269 19.94 14.32 6.10
CA ALA A 269 20.34 15.56 6.74
C ALA A 269 19.18 16.20 7.53
N PRO A 270 19.44 16.82 8.69
CA PRO A 270 18.47 17.65 9.38
C PRO A 270 17.93 18.76 8.46
N THR A 271 16.67 19.13 8.64
CA THR A 271 16.00 20.14 7.80
C THR A 271 16.72 21.49 7.85
N GLU A 272 17.35 21.82 8.99
CA GLU A 272 18.07 23.08 9.24
C GLU A 272 19.51 23.09 8.69
N ASP A 273 20.06 21.94 8.27
CA ASP A 273 21.39 21.85 7.72
C ASP A 273 21.47 22.54 6.34
N GLU A 274 22.57 23.26 6.05
CA GLU A 274 22.84 23.86 4.74
C GLU A 274 23.10 22.81 3.64
N ASN A 275 23.44 21.59 4.04
CA ASN A 275 23.72 20.48 3.15
C ASN A 275 22.60 19.44 3.21
N SER A 276 22.29 18.84 2.07
CA SER A 276 21.56 17.58 1.97
C SER A 276 22.57 16.43 2.02
N ARG A 277 22.23 15.36 2.74
CA ARG A 277 23.03 14.14 2.81
C ARG A 277 22.25 13.01 2.16
N PHE A 278 22.48 12.79 0.87
CA PHE A 278 21.81 11.73 0.15
C PHE A 278 22.52 10.40 0.40
N GLN A 279 21.85 9.51 1.12
CA GLN A 279 22.23 8.10 1.19
C GLN A 279 21.56 7.38 0.02
N VAL A 280 22.37 6.79 -0.85
CA VAL A 280 21.89 6.10 -2.05
C VAL A 280 22.34 4.64 -2.01
N SER A 281 21.38 3.73 -2.18
CA SER A 281 21.63 2.29 -2.18
C SER A 281 21.09 1.66 -3.45
N LEU A 282 21.90 0.82 -4.09
CA LEU A 282 21.55 0.06 -5.28
C LEU A 282 21.37 -1.41 -4.91
N LEU A 283 20.17 -1.94 -5.13
CA LEU A 283 19.82 -3.32 -4.88
C LEU A 283 19.66 -4.04 -6.22
N PRO A 284 20.66 -4.82 -6.64
CA PRO A 284 20.58 -5.59 -7.88
C PRO A 284 19.60 -6.76 -7.76
N PRO A 285 19.06 -7.24 -8.88
CA PRO A 285 18.06 -8.33 -8.88
C PRO A 285 18.63 -9.70 -8.51
N THR A 286 19.93 -9.81 -8.34
CA THR A 286 20.59 -11.07 -7.97
C THR A 286 20.67 -11.20 -6.45
N SER A 287 20.58 -12.43 -5.94
CA SER A 287 20.70 -12.78 -4.51
C SER A 287 22.13 -12.58 -3.94
N LYS A 288 22.81 -11.50 -4.29
CA LYS A 288 24.11 -11.16 -3.70
C LYS A 288 23.90 -10.65 -2.29
N ALA A 289 24.72 -11.12 -1.37
CA ALA A 289 24.68 -10.72 0.03
C ALA A 289 25.08 -9.25 0.27
N ALA A 290 25.62 -8.55 -0.74
CA ALA A 290 26.09 -7.17 -0.61
C ALA A 290 25.21 -6.20 -1.38
N ILE A 291 24.77 -5.14 -0.71
CA ILE A 291 24.10 -3.97 -1.27
C ILE A 291 25.17 -2.90 -1.47
N LEU A 292 25.20 -2.29 -2.67
CA LEU A 292 26.03 -1.13 -2.91
C LEU A 292 25.35 0.09 -2.30
N SER A 293 25.92 0.66 -1.26
CA SER A 293 25.39 1.86 -0.58
C SER A 293 26.51 2.86 -0.36
N ASP A 294 26.22 4.12 -0.64
CA ASP A 294 27.17 5.21 -0.52
C ASP A 294 26.43 6.53 -0.25
N THR A 295 27.17 7.58 0.15
CA THR A 295 26.60 8.85 0.59
C THR A 295 27.22 10.02 -0.16
N THR A 296 26.37 10.97 -0.57
CA THR A 296 26.81 12.23 -1.18
C THR A 296 26.33 13.43 -0.38
N LEU A 297 27.24 14.38 -0.11
CA LEU A 297 26.90 15.67 0.51
C LEU A 297 26.75 16.73 -0.57
N VAL A 298 25.60 17.42 -0.57
CA VAL A 298 25.26 18.44 -1.55
C VAL A 298 24.77 19.70 -0.86
N LYS A 299 25.34 20.86 -1.17
CA LYS A 299 24.78 22.14 -0.69
C LYS A 299 23.36 22.32 -1.23
N LYS A 300 22.39 22.55 -0.34
CA LYS A 300 20.98 22.73 -0.72
C LYS A 300 20.80 23.84 -1.75
N SER A 301 21.50 24.98 -1.57
CA SER A 301 21.46 26.11 -2.51
C SER A 301 22.00 25.75 -3.91
N ALA A 302 23.06 24.96 -4.01
CA ALA A 302 23.61 24.49 -5.28
C ALA A 302 22.64 23.54 -6.01
N LEU A 303 22.07 22.61 -5.27
CA LEU A 303 21.04 21.70 -5.79
C LEU A 303 19.82 22.49 -6.26
N ASP A 304 19.33 23.43 -5.46
CA ASP A 304 18.20 24.28 -5.81
C ASP A 304 18.46 25.10 -7.08
N THR A 305 19.68 25.60 -7.27
CA THR A 305 20.07 26.32 -8.50
C THR A 305 20.01 25.43 -9.73
N VAL A 306 20.47 24.18 -9.62
CA VAL A 306 20.37 23.21 -10.73
C VAL A 306 18.90 22.84 -10.99
N LEU A 307 18.15 22.55 -9.95
CA LEU A 307 16.74 22.18 -10.08
C LEU A 307 15.86 23.33 -10.62
N ALA A 308 16.22 24.58 -10.41
CA ALA A 308 15.51 25.73 -10.98
C ALA A 308 15.59 25.78 -12.52
N ARG A 309 16.61 25.15 -13.13
CA ARG A 309 16.74 25.09 -14.60
C ARG A 309 15.61 24.33 -15.29
N THR A 310 14.81 23.54 -14.55
CA THR A 310 13.64 22.87 -15.13
C THR A 310 12.58 23.83 -15.66
N GLU A 311 12.54 25.10 -15.20
CA GLU A 311 11.63 26.12 -15.72
C GLU A 311 11.91 26.49 -17.19
N SER A 312 13.17 26.39 -17.59
CA SER A 312 13.63 26.73 -18.95
C SER A 312 14.24 25.51 -19.66
N LEU A 313 13.93 24.31 -19.16
CA LEU A 313 14.42 23.08 -19.74
C LEU A 313 13.79 22.86 -21.13
N THR A 314 14.61 22.43 -22.06
CA THR A 314 14.20 22.11 -23.42
C THR A 314 14.61 20.67 -23.74
N PHE A 315 13.98 20.09 -24.75
CA PHE A 315 14.22 18.70 -25.14
C PHE A 315 15.72 18.40 -25.40
N ASP A 316 16.43 19.29 -26.08
CA ASP A 316 17.85 19.17 -26.41
C ASP A 316 18.76 19.26 -25.17
N LYS A 317 18.31 19.86 -24.07
CA LYS A 317 19.08 20.07 -22.84
C LYS A 317 18.77 19.08 -21.74
N VAL A 318 17.75 18.24 -21.88
CA VAL A 318 17.32 17.32 -20.82
C VAL A 318 18.41 16.33 -20.43
N ALA A 319 19.17 15.83 -21.38
CA ALA A 319 20.25 14.89 -21.13
C ALA A 319 21.39 15.51 -20.29
N ASP A 320 21.82 16.72 -20.62
CA ASP A 320 22.85 17.45 -19.87
C ASP A 320 22.36 17.84 -18.48
N PHE A 321 21.10 18.26 -18.38
CA PHE A 321 20.45 18.54 -17.11
C PHE A 321 20.42 17.28 -16.21
N GLY A 322 19.96 16.15 -16.76
CA GLY A 322 19.90 14.88 -16.07
C GLY A 322 21.26 14.38 -15.59
N ASN A 323 22.28 14.47 -16.43
CA ASN A 323 23.67 14.17 -16.07
C ASN A 323 24.21 15.10 -14.96
N THR A 324 23.83 16.39 -15.00
CA THR A 324 24.33 17.38 -14.04
C THR A 324 23.81 17.08 -12.64
N TRP A 325 22.50 16.98 -12.44
CA TRP A 325 21.99 16.70 -11.10
C TRP A 325 22.35 15.29 -10.61
N ALA A 326 22.41 14.30 -11.53
CA ALA A 326 22.84 12.94 -11.17
C ALA A 326 24.27 12.92 -10.61
N LYS A 327 25.21 13.69 -11.17
CA LYS A 327 26.58 13.83 -10.64
C LYS A 327 26.61 14.47 -9.25
N MET A 328 25.66 15.33 -8.94
CA MET A 328 25.58 15.99 -7.63
C MET A 328 25.01 15.06 -6.55
N VAL A 329 24.00 14.28 -6.89
CA VAL A 329 23.21 13.51 -5.91
C VAL A 329 23.65 12.05 -5.82
N LEU A 330 23.94 11.42 -6.97
CA LEU A 330 24.31 10.01 -6.99
C LEU A 330 25.83 9.84 -6.78
N PRO A 331 26.26 9.04 -5.79
CA PRO A 331 27.64 8.68 -5.61
C PRO A 331 28.27 8.09 -6.88
N GLU A 332 29.56 8.26 -7.06
CA GLU A 332 30.26 7.73 -8.24
C GLU A 332 30.12 6.22 -8.38
N SER A 333 30.24 5.50 -7.26
CA SER A 333 30.05 4.05 -7.19
C SER A 333 28.69 3.61 -7.78
N ILE A 334 27.62 4.31 -7.44
CA ILE A 334 26.27 4.07 -7.96
C ILE A 334 26.17 4.43 -9.44
N ARG A 335 26.71 5.58 -9.86
CA ARG A 335 26.68 6.03 -11.26
C ARG A 335 27.44 5.09 -12.22
N LEU A 336 28.46 4.41 -11.72
CA LEU A 336 29.22 3.41 -12.50
C LEU A 336 28.50 2.05 -12.55
N ALA A 337 27.83 1.67 -11.46
CA ALA A 337 27.16 0.37 -11.35
C ALA A 337 25.78 0.33 -12.03
N LEU A 338 25.02 1.41 -11.94
CA LEU A 338 23.62 1.44 -12.41
C LEU A 338 23.47 1.12 -13.92
N PRO A 339 24.33 1.61 -14.84
CA PRO A 339 24.26 1.29 -16.26
C PRO A 339 24.51 -0.18 -16.62
N LEU A 340 25.04 -1.00 -15.69
CA LEU A 340 25.20 -2.44 -15.92
C LEU A 340 23.83 -3.17 -16.03
N TYR A 341 22.76 -2.50 -15.65
CA TYR A 341 21.39 -3.02 -15.62
C TYR A 341 20.45 -2.22 -16.54
N GLN A 342 20.99 -1.69 -17.63
CA GLN A 342 20.28 -0.76 -18.52
C GLN A 342 19.02 -1.31 -19.18
N ASP A 343 18.87 -2.62 -19.26
CA ASP A 343 17.72 -3.36 -19.81
C ASP A 343 16.65 -3.70 -18.76
N ARG A 344 16.90 -3.34 -17.49
CA ARG A 344 16.00 -3.63 -16.38
C ARG A 344 15.11 -2.45 -16.05
N HIS A 345 13.89 -2.75 -15.58
CA HIS A 345 13.01 -1.71 -15.03
C HIS A 345 13.62 -1.15 -13.74
N LEU A 346 13.74 0.17 -13.64
CA LEU A 346 14.28 0.86 -12.47
C LEU A 346 13.14 1.25 -11.52
N ILE A 347 13.18 0.76 -10.30
CA ILE A 347 12.29 1.20 -9.22
C ILE A 347 13.06 2.16 -8.31
N VAL A 348 12.69 3.42 -8.32
CA VAL A 348 13.24 4.44 -7.44
C VAL A 348 12.43 4.48 -6.14
N VAL A 349 13.07 4.15 -5.03
CA VAL A 349 12.47 4.21 -3.69
C VAL A 349 13.00 5.46 -2.99
N HIS A 350 12.14 6.41 -2.68
CA HIS A 350 12.58 7.70 -2.17
C HIS A 350 11.68 8.26 -1.07
N ASP A 351 12.24 9.11 -0.23
CA ASP A 351 11.52 9.88 0.78
C ASP A 351 10.95 11.19 0.21
N ALA A 352 10.30 11.99 1.07
CA ALA A 352 9.70 13.25 0.69
C ALA A 352 10.72 14.27 0.15
N THR A 353 11.94 14.28 0.67
CA THR A 353 13.00 15.20 0.24
C THR A 353 13.58 14.79 -1.11
N SER A 354 13.90 13.52 -1.28
CA SER A 354 14.46 12.97 -2.52
C SER A 354 13.43 12.93 -3.65
N SER A 355 12.14 12.98 -3.34
CA SER A 355 11.05 13.05 -4.31
C SER A 355 11.03 14.34 -5.15
N ARG A 356 11.69 15.41 -4.68
CA ARG A 356 11.85 16.66 -5.43
C ARG A 356 12.82 16.56 -6.62
N LEU A 357 13.56 15.45 -6.71
CA LEU A 357 14.45 15.20 -7.84
C LEU A 357 13.63 14.74 -9.05
N PRO A 358 13.88 15.30 -10.24
CA PRO A 358 13.17 14.89 -11.45
C PRO A 358 13.77 13.60 -12.01
N TRP A 359 13.47 12.49 -11.36
CA TRP A 359 14.07 11.17 -11.61
C TRP A 359 13.93 10.72 -13.05
N GLU A 360 12.82 11.05 -13.71
CA GLU A 360 12.58 10.71 -15.11
C GLU A 360 13.60 11.35 -16.04
N THR A 361 14.16 12.51 -15.67
CA THR A 361 15.25 13.14 -16.44
C THR A 361 16.61 12.52 -16.21
N LEU A 362 16.72 11.49 -15.34
CA LEU A 362 18.00 10.85 -15.04
C LEU A 362 18.69 10.40 -16.33
N HIS A 363 19.90 10.91 -16.52
CA HIS A 363 20.81 10.48 -17.57
C HIS A 363 22.16 10.10 -16.96
N LEU A 364 22.69 8.97 -17.41
CA LEU A 364 24.06 8.54 -17.09
C LEU A 364 24.79 8.31 -18.41
N LYS A 365 25.53 9.32 -18.86
CA LYS A 365 26.09 9.41 -20.22
C LYS A 365 24.97 9.42 -21.26
N LYS A 366 24.87 8.37 -22.08
CA LYS A 366 23.84 8.23 -23.13
C LYS A 366 22.61 7.40 -22.70
N TRP A 367 22.61 6.88 -21.50
CA TRP A 367 21.52 6.04 -21.01
C TRP A 367 20.53 6.83 -20.15
N ALA A 368 19.26 6.74 -20.50
CA ALA A 368 18.13 7.30 -19.79
C ALA A 368 17.23 6.14 -19.29
N PRO A 369 17.23 5.78 -18.01
CA PRO A 369 16.47 4.64 -17.48
C PRO A 369 14.98 4.70 -17.84
N ALA A 370 14.37 5.87 -17.73
CA ALA A 370 12.94 6.05 -17.98
C ALA A 370 12.51 5.75 -19.43
N LEU A 371 13.43 5.88 -20.40
CA LEU A 371 13.20 5.55 -21.82
C LEU A 371 13.67 4.14 -22.19
N ALA A 372 14.65 3.59 -21.46
CA ALA A 372 15.23 2.26 -21.74
C ALA A 372 14.40 1.14 -21.10
N GLY A 373 14.78 0.69 -19.91
CA GLY A 373 14.08 -0.39 -19.18
C GLY A 373 12.76 0.03 -18.53
N GLY A 374 12.46 1.33 -18.52
CA GLY A 374 11.33 1.91 -17.81
C GLY A 374 11.66 2.30 -16.38
N MET A 375 10.83 3.18 -15.80
CA MET A 375 11.00 3.67 -14.44
C MET A 375 9.67 3.76 -13.72
N SER A 376 9.66 3.33 -12.46
CA SER A 376 8.55 3.49 -11.53
C SER A 376 9.06 3.88 -10.16
N HIS A 377 8.17 4.37 -9.31
CA HIS A 377 8.51 4.91 -8.00
C HIS A 377 7.82 4.17 -6.88
N ARG A 378 8.48 4.16 -5.71
CA ARG A 378 7.89 3.81 -4.42
C ARG A 378 8.22 4.90 -3.41
N TYR A 379 7.21 5.33 -2.69
CA TYR A 379 7.35 6.38 -1.70
C TYR A 379 7.53 5.79 -0.30
N LEU A 380 8.60 6.22 0.39
CA LEU A 380 8.84 5.87 1.79
C LEU A 380 7.97 6.77 2.68
N SER A 381 6.94 6.19 3.27
CA SER A 381 6.08 6.88 4.22
C SER A 381 5.84 6.01 5.45
N ASP A 382 5.81 6.64 6.61
CA ASP A 382 5.58 5.96 7.89
C ASP A 382 4.13 5.48 8.07
N ASN A 383 3.20 5.91 7.20
CA ASN A 383 1.76 5.68 7.35
C ASN A 383 1.04 5.36 6.03
N LEU A 384 1.55 4.40 5.25
CA LEU A 384 0.81 3.93 4.08
C LEU A 384 -0.34 3.02 4.50
N SER A 385 -1.54 3.27 3.97
CA SER A 385 -2.65 2.34 4.11
C SER A 385 -2.46 1.14 3.18
N VAL A 386 -2.93 -0.02 3.63
CA VAL A 386 -2.91 -1.24 2.82
C VAL A 386 -3.86 -1.07 1.65
N ALA A 387 -3.44 -1.41 0.44
CA ALA A 387 -4.31 -1.43 -0.73
C ALA A 387 -5.51 -2.35 -0.47
N LYS A 388 -6.73 -1.84 -0.71
CA LYS A 388 -7.97 -2.60 -0.55
C LYS A 388 -8.45 -3.03 -1.92
N TYR A 389 -8.69 -4.32 -2.08
CA TYR A 389 -9.30 -4.89 -3.28
C TYR A 389 -10.79 -5.15 -3.05
N LEU A 390 -11.62 -4.87 -4.05
CA LEU A 390 -13.07 -5.03 -3.94
C LEU A 390 -13.57 -6.17 -4.82
N GLU A 391 -14.29 -7.08 -4.19
CA GLU A 391 -14.85 -8.27 -4.80
C GLU A 391 -15.82 -7.98 -5.97
N LYS A 392 -16.61 -6.91 -5.88
CA LYS A 392 -17.61 -6.56 -6.90
C LYS A 392 -17.03 -6.26 -8.29
N ARG A 393 -15.78 -5.83 -8.38
CA ARG A 393 -15.11 -5.53 -9.67
C ARG A 393 -14.79 -6.75 -10.51
N ARG A 394 -14.89 -7.90 -9.94
CA ARG A 394 -14.43 -9.16 -10.43
C ARG A 394 -15.41 -9.87 -11.35
N GLN A 395 -16.70 -9.73 -11.11
CA GLN A 395 -17.73 -10.36 -11.92
C GLN A 395 -17.90 -9.68 -13.29
N ASP A 396 -17.37 -8.48 -13.44
CA ASP A 396 -17.40 -7.75 -14.70
C ASP A 396 -16.08 -7.97 -15.46
N SER A 397 -16.17 -8.62 -16.62
CA SER A 397 -15.04 -8.81 -17.52
C SER A 397 -14.62 -7.51 -18.22
N ASN A 398 -15.39 -6.44 -18.07
CA ASN A 398 -15.16 -5.16 -18.71
C ASN A 398 -14.13 -4.33 -17.93
N LEU A 399 -13.28 -3.61 -18.67
CA LEU A 399 -12.48 -2.53 -18.13
C LEU A 399 -13.38 -1.30 -17.95
N ASN A 400 -13.60 -0.90 -16.69
CA ASN A 400 -14.46 0.23 -16.37
C ASN A 400 -13.61 1.47 -16.06
N VAL A 401 -13.72 2.50 -16.90
CA VAL A 401 -12.97 3.75 -16.79
C VAL A 401 -13.91 4.88 -16.40
N LEU A 402 -13.55 5.64 -15.36
CA LEU A 402 -14.17 6.92 -15.04
C LEU A 402 -13.27 8.03 -15.57
N LEU A 403 -13.78 8.83 -16.50
CA LEU A 403 -13.10 9.97 -17.09
C LEU A 403 -13.73 11.26 -16.55
N ILE A 404 -12.96 12.06 -15.79
CA ILE A 404 -13.40 13.36 -15.27
C ILE A 404 -12.67 14.44 -16.07
N VAL A 405 -13.45 15.30 -16.74
CA VAL A 405 -12.93 16.25 -17.73
C VAL A 405 -13.32 17.67 -17.36
N ASP A 406 -12.32 18.50 -17.13
CA ASP A 406 -12.44 19.95 -16.92
C ASP A 406 -13.68 20.37 -16.12
N PRO A 407 -13.81 19.99 -14.84
CA PRO A 407 -14.95 20.39 -14.02
C PRO A 407 -15.12 21.90 -13.87
N THR A 408 -14.09 22.66 -14.20
CA THR A 408 -14.07 24.13 -14.11
C THR A 408 -14.45 24.85 -15.39
N GLU A 409 -14.58 24.12 -16.51
CA GLU A 409 -14.89 24.63 -17.84
C GLU A 409 -13.90 25.68 -18.37
N THR A 410 -12.62 25.55 -17.99
CA THR A 410 -11.56 26.51 -18.32
C THR A 410 -10.38 25.90 -19.09
N LEU A 411 -10.44 24.60 -19.42
CA LEU A 411 -9.34 23.83 -20.01
C LEU A 411 -9.75 23.10 -21.31
N GLU A 412 -9.69 23.78 -22.44
CA GLU A 412 -9.99 23.15 -23.74
C GLU A 412 -9.07 21.96 -24.06
N GLY A 413 -7.79 22.01 -23.64
CA GLY A 413 -6.84 20.91 -23.79
C GLY A 413 -7.29 19.62 -23.09
N ALA A 414 -7.96 19.71 -21.93
CA ALA A 414 -8.51 18.57 -21.23
C ALA A 414 -9.63 17.88 -22.02
N LYS A 415 -10.49 18.65 -22.68
CA LYS A 415 -11.55 18.11 -23.55
C LYS A 415 -10.97 17.42 -24.78
N ALA A 416 -9.94 18.02 -25.40
CA ALA A 416 -9.26 17.42 -26.53
C ALA A 416 -8.53 16.12 -26.17
N GLU A 417 -7.93 16.04 -24.98
CA GLU A 417 -7.34 14.83 -24.44
C GLU A 417 -8.41 13.74 -24.23
N ALA A 418 -9.50 14.09 -23.55
CA ALA A 418 -10.61 13.18 -23.29
C ALA A 418 -11.19 12.60 -24.59
N THR A 419 -11.43 13.45 -25.59
CA THR A 419 -11.89 13.01 -26.92
C THR A 419 -10.94 11.97 -27.52
N ARG A 420 -9.64 12.20 -27.43
CA ARG A 420 -8.64 11.27 -27.98
C ARG A 420 -8.60 9.95 -27.20
N ILE A 421 -8.76 9.99 -25.90
CA ILE A 421 -8.86 8.78 -25.05
C ILE A 421 -10.12 8.00 -25.40
N LEU A 422 -11.27 8.66 -25.56
CA LEU A 422 -12.54 8.03 -25.95
C LEU A 422 -12.43 7.35 -27.31
N GLU A 423 -11.79 7.98 -28.32
CA GLU A 423 -11.55 7.34 -29.62
C GLU A 423 -10.78 6.02 -29.52
N VAL A 424 -9.88 5.89 -28.53
CA VAL A 424 -9.11 4.67 -28.28
C VAL A 424 -9.96 3.62 -27.58
N LEU A 425 -10.83 4.02 -26.64
CA LEU A 425 -11.56 3.15 -25.74
C LEU A 425 -12.91 2.68 -26.28
N ASP A 426 -13.69 3.55 -26.93
CA ASP A 426 -15.08 3.29 -27.37
C ASP A 426 -15.24 2.16 -28.39
N ARG A 427 -14.20 1.81 -29.11
CA ARG A 427 -14.23 0.79 -30.16
C ARG A 427 -13.95 -0.62 -29.67
N LYS A 428 -13.79 -0.84 -28.37
CA LYS A 428 -13.34 -2.12 -27.80
C LYS A 428 -14.48 -2.83 -27.09
N LYS A 429 -14.71 -4.09 -27.48
CA LYS A 429 -15.57 -5.01 -26.72
C LYS A 429 -15.01 -5.10 -25.32
N HIS A 430 -15.60 -5.08 -24.26
CA HIS A 430 -15.09 -5.18 -22.88
C HIS A 430 -14.45 -3.91 -22.31
N VAL A 431 -14.73 -2.75 -22.87
CA VAL A 431 -14.38 -1.47 -22.26
C VAL A 431 -15.65 -0.65 -22.06
N SER A 432 -15.85 -0.14 -20.87
CA SER A 432 -16.93 0.78 -20.52
C SER A 432 -16.32 2.07 -19.99
N VAL A 433 -16.74 3.20 -20.52
CA VAL A 433 -16.25 4.51 -20.09
C VAL A 433 -17.44 5.36 -19.66
N ASP A 434 -17.43 5.84 -18.43
CA ASP A 434 -18.32 6.88 -17.95
C ASP A 434 -17.56 8.20 -17.90
N THR A 435 -18.17 9.25 -18.39
CA THR A 435 -17.58 10.60 -18.41
C THR A 435 -18.36 11.52 -17.50
N ILE A 436 -17.64 12.31 -16.69
CA ILE A 436 -18.17 13.45 -15.92
C ILE A 436 -17.47 14.69 -16.46
N GLU A 437 -18.20 15.59 -17.11
CA GLU A 437 -17.64 16.76 -17.79
C GLU A 437 -18.23 18.07 -17.26
N GLY A 438 -17.38 19.09 -17.17
CA GLY A 438 -17.76 20.46 -16.86
C GLY A 438 -18.55 20.58 -15.55
N SER A 439 -19.64 21.32 -15.59
CA SER A 439 -20.48 21.63 -14.42
C SER A 439 -21.12 20.41 -13.73
N GLU A 440 -21.17 19.23 -14.38
CA GLU A 440 -21.60 17.98 -13.77
C GLU A 440 -20.57 17.45 -12.77
N GLY A 441 -19.30 17.87 -12.91
CA GLY A 441 -18.18 17.48 -12.07
C GLY A 441 -18.21 18.08 -10.67
N THR A 442 -19.37 18.07 -10.00
CA THR A 442 -19.47 18.52 -8.60
C THR A 442 -18.71 17.58 -7.67
N ARG A 443 -18.26 18.09 -6.51
CA ARG A 443 -17.58 17.27 -5.51
C ARG A 443 -18.43 16.04 -5.13
N GLN A 444 -19.74 16.21 -4.96
CA GLN A 444 -20.67 15.12 -4.59
C GLN A 444 -20.75 14.07 -5.69
N THR A 445 -20.90 14.46 -6.96
CA THR A 445 -20.96 13.55 -8.11
C THR A 445 -19.68 12.74 -8.22
N ILE A 446 -18.52 13.42 -8.14
CA ILE A 446 -17.21 12.79 -8.23
C ILE A 446 -16.99 11.78 -7.09
N VAL A 447 -17.26 12.18 -5.83
CA VAL A 447 -17.13 11.27 -4.66
C VAL A 447 -18.05 10.06 -4.82
N LYS A 448 -19.32 10.25 -5.21
CA LYS A 448 -20.27 9.16 -5.44
C LYS A 448 -19.76 8.19 -6.53
N ALA A 449 -19.22 8.71 -7.63
CA ALA A 449 -18.68 7.89 -8.70
C ALA A 449 -17.46 7.10 -8.23
N ILE A 450 -16.48 7.75 -7.60
CA ILE A 450 -15.24 7.11 -7.11
C ILE A 450 -15.56 6.00 -6.10
N THR A 451 -16.50 6.24 -5.17
CA THR A 451 -16.85 5.29 -4.09
C THR A 451 -17.82 4.20 -4.52
N SER A 452 -18.35 4.26 -5.73
CA SER A 452 -19.29 3.27 -6.26
C SER A 452 -18.69 1.85 -6.34
N GLY A 453 -17.36 1.75 -6.38
CA GLY A 453 -16.65 0.49 -6.63
C GLY A 453 -16.79 -0.03 -8.06
N LYS A 454 -17.39 0.73 -8.97
CA LYS A 454 -17.62 0.35 -10.36
C LYS A 454 -16.34 0.39 -11.22
N TYR A 455 -15.43 1.34 -10.94
CA TYR A 455 -14.34 1.69 -11.86
C TYR A 455 -13.01 1.04 -11.49
N ASP A 456 -12.31 0.55 -12.49
CA ASP A 456 -10.94 0.04 -12.39
C ASP A 456 -9.92 1.19 -12.50
N VAL A 457 -10.25 2.18 -13.32
CA VAL A 457 -9.40 3.34 -13.62
C VAL A 457 -10.17 4.63 -13.37
N LEU A 458 -9.54 5.56 -12.66
CA LEU A 458 -9.93 6.96 -12.61
C LEU A 458 -8.95 7.78 -13.43
N HIS A 459 -9.43 8.46 -14.47
CA HIS A 459 -8.66 9.44 -15.20
C HIS A 459 -9.25 10.83 -14.92
N TYR A 460 -8.41 11.74 -14.45
CA TYR A 460 -8.77 13.13 -14.21
C TYR A 460 -7.93 14.05 -15.10
N ALA A 461 -8.57 14.82 -15.95
CA ALA A 461 -8.00 15.89 -16.76
C ALA A 461 -8.63 17.22 -16.34
N GLY A 462 -7.91 18.05 -15.57
CA GLY A 462 -8.46 19.27 -15.00
C GLY A 462 -7.46 20.03 -14.13
N HIS A 463 -7.96 21.03 -13.42
CA HIS A 463 -7.13 21.77 -12.46
C HIS A 463 -6.96 21.05 -11.14
N ALA A 464 -5.79 21.25 -10.54
CA ALA A 464 -5.51 20.88 -9.16
C ALA A 464 -5.01 22.08 -8.36
N GLN A 465 -5.31 22.11 -7.09
CA GLN A 465 -4.83 23.12 -6.15
C GLN A 465 -3.94 22.50 -5.11
N PHE A 466 -2.77 23.09 -4.92
CA PHE A 466 -1.80 22.65 -3.94
C PHE A 466 -1.73 23.57 -2.73
N ASN A 467 -1.67 22.97 -1.53
CA ASN A 467 -1.42 23.66 -0.29
C ASN A 467 -0.06 23.23 0.29
N ALA A 468 0.96 24.09 0.13
CA ALA A 468 2.32 23.82 0.60
C ALA A 468 2.43 23.69 2.13
N ALA A 469 1.59 24.40 2.87
CA ALA A 469 1.59 24.39 4.33
C ALA A 469 0.90 23.12 4.90
N ASN A 470 -0.12 22.63 4.21
CA ASN A 470 -0.85 21.42 4.61
C ASN A 470 -1.17 20.55 3.38
N ARG A 471 -0.27 19.62 3.07
CA ARG A 471 -0.36 18.74 1.89
C ARG A 471 -1.65 17.93 1.82
N SER A 472 -2.25 17.58 2.96
CA SER A 472 -3.52 16.84 2.99
C SER A 472 -4.72 17.68 2.50
N GLN A 473 -4.55 18.99 2.39
CA GLN A 473 -5.52 19.92 1.84
C GLN A 473 -5.27 20.22 0.35
N SER A 474 -4.25 19.64 -0.26
CA SER A 474 -4.11 19.64 -1.71
C SER A 474 -5.21 18.78 -2.33
N GLY A 475 -5.76 19.18 -3.48
CA GLY A 475 -6.91 18.50 -4.05
C GLY A 475 -7.16 18.86 -5.52
N ILE A 476 -8.07 18.14 -6.13
CA ILE A 476 -8.61 18.45 -7.44
C ILE A 476 -9.69 19.52 -7.32
N LEU A 477 -9.79 20.36 -8.36
CA LEU A 477 -10.88 21.32 -8.47
C LEU A 477 -12.09 20.64 -9.12
N CYS A 478 -13.19 20.71 -8.42
CA CYS A 478 -14.50 20.29 -8.88
C CYS A 478 -15.29 21.48 -9.40
N ALA A 479 -16.45 21.23 -10.03
CA ALA A 479 -17.38 22.29 -10.42
C ALA A 479 -17.73 23.18 -9.22
N ASN A 480 -18.12 24.42 -9.50
CA ASN A 480 -18.44 25.45 -8.50
C ASN A 480 -17.28 25.79 -7.55
N ASN A 481 -16.03 25.69 -8.01
CA ASN A 481 -14.82 25.94 -7.23
C ASN A 481 -14.72 25.12 -5.94
N GLN A 482 -15.42 24.00 -5.86
CA GLN A 482 -15.27 23.05 -4.77
C GLN A 482 -13.98 22.27 -4.94
N GLN A 483 -13.41 21.84 -3.82
CA GLN A 483 -12.19 21.05 -3.82
C GLN A 483 -12.43 19.67 -3.21
N LEU A 484 -11.88 18.64 -3.85
CA LEU A 484 -11.76 17.29 -3.29
C LEU A 484 -10.31 17.08 -2.87
N THR A 485 -10.07 17.06 -1.57
CA THR A 485 -8.72 17.06 -0.99
C THR A 485 -8.15 15.65 -0.81
N GLY A 486 -6.82 15.56 -0.63
CA GLY A 486 -6.16 14.32 -0.25
C GLY A 486 -6.68 13.75 1.08
N ALA A 487 -7.05 14.61 2.04
CA ALA A 487 -7.66 14.20 3.30
C ALA A 487 -9.06 13.57 3.08
N ASP A 488 -9.83 14.08 2.12
CA ASP A 488 -11.10 13.46 1.73
C ASP A 488 -10.88 12.10 1.11
N LEU A 489 -9.94 12.01 0.16
CA LEU A 489 -9.60 10.75 -0.55
C LEU A 489 -9.12 9.66 0.40
N SER A 490 -8.33 10.01 1.41
CA SER A 490 -7.84 9.04 2.39
C SER A 490 -8.94 8.39 3.24
N ARG A 491 -10.12 9.01 3.31
CA ARG A 491 -11.30 8.52 4.04
C ARG A 491 -12.26 7.73 3.16
N LEU A 492 -12.09 7.80 1.82
CA LEU A 492 -12.95 7.08 0.90
C LEU A 492 -12.54 5.60 0.86
N GLY A 493 -13.53 4.73 0.94
CA GLY A 493 -13.37 3.32 0.57
C GLY A 493 -13.56 3.13 -0.94
N ASN A 494 -13.18 1.97 -1.45
CA ASN A 494 -13.52 1.54 -2.80
C ASN A 494 -12.86 2.34 -3.94
N LEU A 495 -11.67 2.90 -3.72
CA LEU A 495 -10.94 3.65 -4.73
C LEU A 495 -10.55 2.76 -5.94
N PRO A 496 -10.48 3.33 -7.16
CA PRO A 496 -9.95 2.63 -8.32
C PRO A 496 -8.55 2.07 -8.11
N SER A 497 -8.22 0.95 -8.76
CA SER A 497 -6.89 0.36 -8.64
C SER A 497 -5.80 1.18 -9.35
N LEU A 498 -6.18 1.96 -10.35
CA LEU A 498 -5.32 2.91 -11.05
C LEU A 498 -5.94 4.30 -11.04
N VAL A 499 -5.17 5.29 -10.63
CA VAL A 499 -5.50 6.71 -10.79
C VAL A 499 -4.51 7.33 -11.77
N PHE A 500 -5.02 7.84 -12.87
CA PHE A 500 -4.27 8.66 -13.82
C PHE A 500 -4.66 10.12 -13.62
N PHE A 501 -3.68 10.93 -13.28
CA PHE A 501 -3.92 12.30 -12.87
C PHE A 501 -3.16 13.26 -13.79
N ASN A 502 -3.87 13.81 -14.77
CA ASN A 502 -3.34 14.81 -15.68
C ASN A 502 -3.87 16.19 -15.30
N ALA A 503 -3.27 16.77 -14.27
CA ALA A 503 -3.70 18.05 -13.73
C ALA A 503 -2.51 18.91 -13.37
N CYS A 504 -2.38 20.01 -14.08
CA CYS A 504 -1.39 21.05 -13.80
C CYS A 504 -2.04 22.42 -13.82
N GLU A 505 -1.95 23.12 -12.72
CA GLU A 505 -2.56 24.45 -12.58
C GLU A 505 -1.96 25.51 -13.51
N SER A 506 -0.69 25.41 -13.87
CA SER A 506 0.04 26.51 -14.49
C SER A 506 0.41 26.33 -15.97
N GLY A 507 0.32 25.14 -16.54
CA GLY A 507 0.79 24.85 -17.88
C GLY A 507 -0.24 25.03 -18.97
N ARG A 508 -1.51 24.86 -18.65
CA ARG A 508 -2.59 24.94 -19.65
C ARG A 508 -3.16 26.35 -19.85
N LEU A 509 -2.78 27.31 -19.01
CA LEU A 509 -3.13 28.74 -19.15
C LEU A 509 -2.22 29.47 -20.15
N ARG A 510 -2.00 28.92 -21.34
CA ARG A 510 -1.33 29.66 -22.44
C ARG A 510 -2.34 30.46 -23.26
N GLY A 511 -3.00 31.40 -22.62
CA GLY A 511 -3.64 32.53 -23.28
C GLY A 511 -2.88 33.79 -22.85
N ASN A 512 -2.23 34.47 -23.75
CA ASN A 512 -1.62 35.81 -23.82
C ASN A 512 -1.33 36.66 -22.56
N SER A 513 -1.46 36.15 -21.34
CA SER A 513 -1.03 36.75 -20.08
C SER A 513 0.04 35.89 -19.46
N LYS A 514 1.25 36.44 -19.29
CA LYS A 514 2.35 35.78 -18.59
C LYS A 514 1.85 35.34 -17.21
N PRO A 515 1.70 34.03 -16.91
CA PRO A 515 1.32 33.60 -15.60
C PRO A 515 2.42 34.02 -14.62
N LYS A 516 2.05 34.48 -13.43
CA LYS A 516 2.99 34.58 -12.31
C LYS A 516 3.38 33.14 -11.96
N ILE A 517 4.53 32.71 -12.49
CA ILE A 517 5.06 31.36 -12.32
C ILE A 517 5.28 31.15 -10.83
N LYS A 518 4.53 30.20 -10.26
CA LYS A 518 4.82 29.70 -8.93
C LYS A 518 6.20 29.01 -8.96
N ASN A 519 6.95 29.11 -7.91
CA ASN A 519 8.29 28.57 -7.78
C ASN A 519 8.29 27.07 -8.14
N PRO A 520 9.20 26.56 -9.02
CA PRO A 520 9.30 25.14 -9.40
C PRO A 520 9.42 24.18 -8.22
N LYS A 521 9.97 24.64 -7.10
CA LYS A 521 9.99 23.88 -5.85
C LYS A 521 8.59 23.54 -5.35
N GLN A 522 7.63 24.46 -5.51
CA GLN A 522 6.24 24.25 -5.11
C GLN A 522 5.56 23.26 -6.06
N LEU A 523 5.72 23.41 -7.37
CA LEU A 523 5.14 22.50 -8.38
C LEU A 523 5.57 21.05 -8.19
N ARG A 524 6.85 20.80 -7.88
CA ARG A 524 7.36 19.44 -7.65
C ARG A 524 6.85 18.83 -6.34
N GLN A 525 6.76 19.63 -5.29
CA GLN A 525 6.12 19.21 -4.04
C GLN A 525 4.63 18.91 -4.24
N GLU A 526 4.00 19.54 -5.23
CA GLU A 526 2.60 19.40 -5.57
C GLU A 526 2.27 17.99 -6.07
N SER A 527 2.96 17.51 -7.11
CA SER A 527 2.69 16.19 -7.70
C SER A 527 2.87 15.04 -6.69
N ILE A 528 3.85 15.16 -5.80
CA ILE A 528 4.09 14.15 -4.77
C ILE A 528 3.03 14.20 -3.68
N GLY A 529 2.61 15.39 -3.26
CA GLY A 529 1.52 15.53 -2.29
C GLY A 529 0.23 14.83 -2.77
N PHE A 530 -0.09 14.90 -4.06
CA PHE A 530 -1.23 14.22 -4.65
C PHE A 530 -1.04 12.71 -4.70
N ALA A 531 0.07 12.24 -5.24
CA ALA A 531 0.40 10.82 -5.27
C ALA A 531 0.33 10.22 -3.85
N GLU A 532 0.93 10.89 -2.87
CA GLU A 532 0.89 10.47 -1.47
C GLU A 532 -0.54 10.36 -0.93
N ALA A 533 -1.40 11.33 -1.24
CA ALA A 533 -2.80 11.32 -0.80
C ALA A 533 -3.58 10.13 -1.37
N PHE A 534 -3.43 9.84 -2.65
CA PHE A 534 -4.06 8.69 -3.29
C PHE A 534 -3.50 7.36 -2.78
N LEU A 535 -2.17 7.25 -2.62
CA LEU A 535 -1.52 6.06 -2.09
C LEU A 535 -1.94 5.80 -0.63
N ARG A 536 -2.05 6.85 0.19
CA ARG A 536 -2.60 6.75 1.55
C ARG A 536 -4.07 6.35 1.56
N GLY A 537 -4.85 6.76 0.56
CA GLY A 537 -6.24 6.33 0.35
C GLY A 537 -6.40 4.87 -0.09
N GLY A 538 -5.30 4.16 -0.36
CA GLY A 538 -5.30 2.74 -0.74
C GLY A 538 -5.37 2.50 -2.26
N VAL A 539 -5.03 3.49 -3.08
CA VAL A 539 -4.84 3.31 -4.53
C VAL A 539 -3.57 2.49 -4.77
N ALA A 540 -3.67 1.45 -5.59
CA ALA A 540 -2.54 0.57 -5.86
C ALA A 540 -1.51 1.20 -6.80
N ASN A 541 -1.98 2.01 -7.77
CA ASN A 541 -1.13 2.63 -8.78
C ASN A 541 -1.59 4.06 -9.06
N PHE A 542 -0.63 4.97 -9.19
CA PHE A 542 -0.84 6.37 -9.51
C PHE A 542 0.07 6.78 -10.66
N VAL A 543 -0.50 7.41 -11.70
CA VAL A 543 0.24 8.07 -12.78
C VAL A 543 -0.09 9.55 -12.74
N GLY A 544 0.92 10.40 -12.75
CA GLY A 544 0.74 11.86 -12.71
C GLY A 544 1.93 12.59 -13.30
N THR A 545 1.95 13.91 -13.18
CA THR A 545 2.95 14.79 -13.80
C THR A 545 3.67 15.66 -12.79
N TYR A 546 4.95 15.94 -13.01
CA TYR A 546 5.78 16.81 -12.18
C TYR A 546 5.59 18.29 -12.46
N TRP A 547 5.47 18.65 -13.75
CA TRP A 547 5.31 20.02 -14.23
C TRP A 547 4.14 20.10 -15.21
N PRO A 548 3.79 21.32 -15.64
CA PRO A 548 2.74 21.52 -16.62
C PRO A 548 3.06 20.85 -17.97
N VAL A 549 2.16 20.00 -18.42
CA VAL A 549 2.27 19.27 -19.69
C VAL A 549 1.60 20.06 -20.81
N GLY A 550 2.20 20.05 -22.00
CA GLY A 550 1.59 20.59 -23.22
C GLY A 550 0.40 19.73 -23.67
N ASP A 551 -0.61 20.38 -24.28
CA ASP A 551 -1.84 19.69 -24.69
C ASP A 551 -1.59 18.55 -25.69
N ASP A 552 -0.62 18.68 -26.60
CA ASP A 552 -0.29 17.65 -27.58
C ASP A 552 0.46 16.47 -26.93
N SER A 553 1.32 16.75 -25.95
CA SER A 553 1.98 15.73 -25.13
C SER A 553 0.97 14.95 -24.29
N ALA A 554 0.00 15.65 -23.67
CA ALA A 554 -1.07 15.04 -22.88
C ALA A 554 -1.92 14.05 -23.71
N LYS A 555 -2.38 14.49 -24.88
CA LYS A 555 -3.12 13.65 -25.83
C LYS A 555 -2.30 12.44 -26.29
N THR A 556 -1.02 12.65 -26.61
CA THR A 556 -0.13 11.61 -27.10
C THR A 556 0.13 10.57 -26.02
N PHE A 557 0.50 11.01 -24.82
CA PHE A 557 0.75 10.12 -23.70
C PHE A 557 -0.51 9.34 -23.32
N GLY A 558 -1.65 10.02 -23.09
CA GLY A 558 -2.91 9.41 -22.71
C GLY A 558 -3.37 8.36 -23.73
N SER A 559 -3.37 8.69 -25.03
CA SER A 559 -3.79 7.75 -26.08
C SER A 559 -2.88 6.52 -26.17
N SER A 560 -1.55 6.68 -26.15
CA SER A 560 -0.60 5.57 -26.20
C SER A 560 -0.70 4.71 -24.93
N PHE A 561 -0.84 5.34 -23.78
CA PHE A 561 -1.01 4.64 -22.50
C PHE A 561 -2.24 3.73 -22.52
N TYR A 562 -3.41 4.24 -22.91
CA TYR A 562 -4.63 3.43 -22.96
C TYR A 562 -4.58 2.36 -24.06
N GLN A 563 -3.96 2.63 -25.22
CA GLN A 563 -3.72 1.59 -26.22
C GLN A 563 -2.92 0.41 -25.65
N ALA A 564 -1.89 0.69 -24.85
CA ALA A 564 -1.08 -0.33 -24.21
C ALA A 564 -1.89 -1.10 -23.13
N ILE A 565 -2.69 -0.40 -22.30
CA ILE A 565 -3.54 -1.03 -21.28
C ILE A 565 -4.54 -2.01 -21.91
N ILE A 566 -5.26 -1.60 -22.97
CA ILE A 566 -6.23 -2.48 -23.64
C ILE A 566 -5.56 -3.62 -24.42
N ALA A 567 -4.29 -3.47 -24.78
CA ALA A 567 -3.48 -4.56 -25.35
C ALA A 567 -2.99 -5.54 -24.27
N GLY A 568 -3.35 -5.34 -22.98
CA GLY A 568 -2.96 -6.22 -21.88
C GLY A 568 -1.53 -6.04 -21.40
N LYS A 569 -0.86 -4.94 -21.77
CA LYS A 569 0.47 -4.61 -21.27
C LYS A 569 0.43 -4.24 -19.80
N THR A 570 1.54 -4.45 -19.11
CA THR A 570 1.72 -3.99 -17.73
C THR A 570 1.77 -2.47 -17.64
N LEU A 571 1.54 -1.90 -16.46
CA LEU A 571 1.60 -0.45 -16.26
C LEU A 571 2.99 0.12 -16.60
N GLY A 572 4.06 -0.59 -16.22
CA GLY A 572 5.41 -0.17 -16.57
C GLY A 572 5.63 -0.10 -18.08
N GLU A 573 5.14 -1.11 -18.82
CA GLU A 573 5.21 -1.13 -20.29
C GLU A 573 4.31 -0.05 -20.92
N ALA A 574 3.12 0.20 -20.35
CA ALA A 574 2.21 1.22 -20.83
C ALA A 574 2.80 2.63 -20.67
N VAL A 575 3.35 2.93 -19.50
CA VAL A 575 4.03 4.20 -19.22
C VAL A 575 5.28 4.37 -20.10
N SER A 576 6.08 3.31 -20.25
CA SER A 576 7.29 3.34 -21.08
C SER A 576 6.95 3.54 -22.56
N SER A 577 5.91 2.86 -23.08
CA SER A 577 5.43 3.05 -24.45
C SER A 577 4.95 4.48 -24.68
N ALA A 578 4.17 5.03 -23.74
CA ALA A 578 3.65 6.40 -23.84
C ALA A 578 4.76 7.45 -23.79
N ARG A 579 5.76 7.26 -22.92
CA ARG A 579 6.97 8.12 -22.88
C ARG A 579 7.73 8.08 -24.21
N GLY A 580 7.88 6.89 -24.79
CA GLY A 580 8.55 6.70 -26.08
C GLY A 580 7.87 7.47 -27.22
N GLU A 581 6.53 7.48 -27.26
CA GLU A 581 5.77 8.23 -28.26
C GLU A 581 5.95 9.75 -28.11
N VAL A 582 5.94 10.27 -26.88
CA VAL A 582 6.18 11.70 -26.62
C VAL A 582 7.63 12.07 -26.95
N TYR A 583 8.60 11.22 -26.56
CA TYR A 583 10.01 11.39 -26.91
C TYR A 583 10.22 11.41 -28.43
N GLY A 584 9.56 10.53 -29.18
CA GLY A 584 9.63 10.47 -30.65
C GLY A 584 9.15 11.72 -31.35
N LYS A 585 8.35 12.55 -30.67
CA LYS A 585 7.92 13.88 -31.16
C LYS A 585 8.85 15.02 -30.74
N ALA A 586 9.97 14.71 -30.10
CA ALA A 586 10.93 15.68 -29.57
C ALA A 586 10.31 16.63 -28.52
N GLU A 587 9.28 16.16 -27.79
CA GLU A 587 8.65 16.90 -26.70
C GLU A 587 9.31 16.56 -25.37
N LEU A 588 9.59 17.57 -24.53
CA LEU A 588 10.22 17.40 -23.22
C LEU A 588 9.35 16.60 -22.23
N ASP A 589 8.05 16.65 -22.40
CA ASP A 589 7.06 16.12 -21.46
C ASP A 589 7.11 14.59 -21.32
N TRP A 590 7.91 13.87 -22.12
CA TRP A 590 8.19 12.45 -21.88
C TRP A 590 8.80 12.22 -20.49
N ALA A 591 9.57 13.17 -19.99
CA ALA A 591 10.25 13.11 -18.69
C ALA A 591 9.42 13.68 -17.54
N ASP A 592 8.16 14.00 -17.77
CA ASP A 592 7.26 14.59 -16.80
C ASP A 592 6.37 13.55 -16.10
N TYR A 593 5.96 12.53 -16.82
CA TYR A 593 5.06 11.52 -16.29
C TYR A 593 5.74 10.58 -15.32
N ILE A 594 5.20 10.47 -14.10
CA ILE A 594 5.68 9.64 -13.01
C ILE A 594 4.68 8.53 -12.72
N HIS A 595 5.18 7.31 -12.49
CA HIS A 595 4.37 6.18 -12.07
C HIS A 595 4.77 5.75 -10.64
N TYR A 596 3.84 5.83 -9.70
CA TYR A 596 3.94 5.22 -8.38
C TYR A 596 3.14 3.92 -8.33
N GLY A 597 3.78 2.81 -7.98
CA GLY A 597 3.11 1.54 -7.85
C GLY A 597 3.89 0.34 -8.39
N ASP A 598 3.15 -0.70 -8.75
CA ASP A 598 3.74 -1.91 -9.32
C ASP A 598 3.79 -1.85 -10.85
N TYR A 599 5.00 -1.77 -11.40
CA TYR A 599 5.22 -1.72 -12.85
C TYR A 599 4.70 -2.96 -13.60
N GLN A 600 4.54 -4.07 -12.91
CA GLN A 600 4.03 -5.33 -13.49
C GLN A 600 2.51 -5.50 -13.34
N PHE A 601 1.84 -4.54 -12.69
CA PHE A 601 0.39 -4.56 -12.56
C PHE A 601 -0.28 -4.49 -13.94
N CYS A 602 -1.21 -5.41 -14.20
CA CYS A 602 -2.11 -5.36 -15.35
C CYS A 602 -3.50 -4.95 -14.88
N VAL A 603 -4.09 -3.93 -15.50
CA VAL A 603 -5.40 -3.43 -15.08
C VAL A 603 -6.48 -4.48 -15.32
N LYS A 604 -6.51 -5.08 -16.50
CA LYS A 604 -7.23 -6.31 -16.84
C LYS A 604 -6.48 -7.08 -17.91
N LEU A 605 -6.53 -8.40 -17.82
CA LEU A 605 -6.01 -9.24 -18.88
C LEU A 605 -7.06 -9.34 -19.99
N PRO A 606 -6.69 -9.20 -21.26
CA PRO A 606 -7.59 -9.55 -22.35
C PRO A 606 -7.97 -11.02 -22.18
N MET A 607 -9.25 -11.33 -22.10
CA MET A 607 -9.68 -12.71 -22.24
C MET A 607 -9.30 -13.14 -23.66
N ASN A 608 -8.38 -14.09 -23.78
CA ASN A 608 -8.11 -14.73 -25.07
C ASN A 608 -9.45 -15.26 -25.59
N PRO A 609 -9.89 -14.89 -26.79
CA PRO A 609 -10.96 -15.60 -27.43
C PRO A 609 -10.43 -17.02 -27.68
N GLN A 610 -10.98 -18.00 -26.95
CA GLN A 610 -10.84 -19.41 -27.31
C GLN A 610 -11.52 -19.64 -28.64
#